data_d984ad7a664388a0165ae5e8120844df
#
_entry.id   d984ad7a664388a0165ae5e8120844df
#
_cell.length_a   1.000
_cell.length_b   1.000
_cell.length_c   1.000
_cell.angle_alpha   90.00
_cell.angle_beta   90.00
_cell.angle_gamma   90.00
#
_symmetry.space_group_name_H-M   'P 1'
#
loop_
_entity.id
_entity.type
_entity.pdbx_description
1 polymer ?
#
loop_
_entity_poly.entity_id
_entity_poly.type
_entity_poly.pdbx_seq_one_letter_code
_entity_poly.pdbx_strand_id
1 'polypeptide(L)'
;MLAIINAELVMKDHYIPDAYILLKDGKIFDYGLMKKVGDLSEYEVVDAKGAYVGPGLVDIHTHAGGGKWFFEDPEFASRFMLEHGTTTVLPTLYFNMPKEKLVEQIDIVRDALKDKEGTNFGGFYMETPYMNPKFGADRENNPWKGPVCKDNYQMLLDKAGEDARVWVLAPEREGIEQFVIDAKEANPNVRFSVGHSEATPQQIEELMPYGLCIGTHHTNATGTLEIYPECRGICVDEAVNYNTDIYAEIISDTVGIHVNPYNQRLIRRIKGDDKIILISDACVFDGPIPPGDLYDGAIDILFDFEGEIAGSKLTLDQACRNFMKHTGASLVDLFKFASRNPAKAVGFTDRGEIRKGLKADLVLVDHKMNVQKVIVDGKVVVEK
;
A
#
# COMPACT_ATOMS: atom_id res chain seq x y z
N MET A 1 -10.02 12.26 26.06
CA MET A 1 -10.97 12.07 24.95
C MET A 1 -10.78 13.22 23.96
N LEU A 2 -10.96 13.00 22.66
CA LEU A 2 -10.81 14.03 21.62
C LEU A 2 -12.14 14.19 20.86
N ALA A 3 -12.57 15.41 20.62
CA ALA A 3 -13.71 15.72 19.75
C ALA A 3 -13.23 16.56 18.56
N ILE A 4 -13.57 16.15 17.35
CA ILE A 4 -13.37 16.95 16.14
C ILE A 4 -14.74 17.47 15.76
N ILE A 5 -14.85 18.80 15.58
CA ILE A 5 -16.11 19.48 15.27
C ILE A 5 -16.00 20.28 13.97
N ASN A 6 -17.15 20.69 13.42
CA ASN A 6 -17.26 21.48 12.19
C ASN A 6 -16.53 20.81 11.01
N ALA A 7 -16.66 19.48 10.86
CA ALA A 7 -15.97 18.66 9.87
C ALA A 7 -16.90 18.25 8.72
N GLU A 8 -16.31 17.98 7.56
CA GLU A 8 -16.91 17.20 6.48
C GLU A 8 -16.43 15.74 6.62
N LEU A 9 -17.24 14.84 7.22
CA LEU A 9 -16.80 13.45 7.39
C LEU A 9 -16.88 12.68 6.08
N VAL A 10 -15.76 12.07 5.69
CA VAL A 10 -15.69 11.22 4.51
C VAL A 10 -16.03 9.78 4.91
N MET A 11 -17.25 9.38 4.58
CA MET A 11 -17.76 8.06 4.86
C MET A 11 -17.41 7.09 3.71
N LYS A 12 -17.82 5.86 3.84
CA LYS A 12 -17.56 4.80 2.86
C LYS A 12 -17.96 5.17 1.41
N ASP A 13 -19.06 5.90 1.24
CA ASP A 13 -19.70 6.16 -0.05
C ASP A 13 -20.39 7.54 -0.15
N HIS A 14 -20.24 8.38 0.88
CA HIS A 14 -20.84 9.72 0.94
C HIS A 14 -20.12 10.62 1.94
N TYR A 15 -20.55 11.88 2.04
CA TYR A 15 -20.14 12.82 3.08
C TYR A 15 -21.22 13.02 4.12
N ILE A 16 -20.82 13.26 5.38
CA ILE A 16 -21.70 13.87 6.39
C ILE A 16 -21.21 15.30 6.58
N PRO A 17 -21.95 16.31 6.06
CA PRO A 17 -21.55 17.70 6.18
C PRO A 17 -21.83 18.24 7.57
N ASP A 18 -21.11 19.31 7.95
CA ASP A 18 -21.27 19.96 9.25
C ASP A 18 -21.41 18.95 10.38
N ALA A 19 -20.32 18.19 10.59
CA ALA A 19 -20.33 17.01 11.41
C ALA A 19 -19.35 17.09 12.59
N TYR A 20 -19.58 16.20 13.57
CA TYR A 20 -18.65 15.91 14.65
C TYR A 20 -18.20 14.45 14.63
N ILE A 21 -17.06 14.17 15.21
CA ILE A 21 -16.61 12.82 15.55
C ILE A 21 -15.95 12.85 16.94
N LEU A 22 -16.32 11.89 17.79
CA LEU A 22 -15.83 11.73 19.14
C LEU A 22 -14.93 10.51 19.23
N LEU A 23 -13.76 10.71 19.84
CA LEU A 23 -12.74 9.68 19.99
C LEU A 23 -12.53 9.40 21.49
N LYS A 24 -12.53 8.13 21.85
CA LYS A 24 -12.32 7.67 23.21
C LYS A 24 -11.54 6.35 23.21
N ASP A 25 -10.55 6.24 24.07
CA ASP A 25 -9.74 5.03 24.29
C ASP A 25 -9.15 4.48 22.96
N GLY A 26 -8.63 5.37 22.10
CA GLY A 26 -8.05 5.03 20.81
C GLY A 26 -9.06 4.58 19.75
N LYS A 27 -10.37 4.75 19.98
CA LYS A 27 -11.42 4.30 19.07
C LYS A 27 -12.40 5.41 18.73
N ILE A 28 -13.05 5.26 17.57
CA ILE A 28 -14.19 6.09 17.17
C ILE A 28 -15.37 5.73 18.06
N PHE A 29 -15.75 6.66 18.94
CA PHE A 29 -16.84 6.46 19.91
C PHE A 29 -18.20 6.81 19.32
N ASP A 30 -18.30 8.01 18.71
CA ASP A 30 -19.54 8.49 18.09
C ASP A 30 -19.25 9.50 16.98
N TYR A 31 -20.20 9.71 16.09
CA TYR A 31 -20.15 10.75 15.05
C TYR A 31 -21.55 11.08 14.53
N GLY A 32 -21.71 12.26 13.97
CA GLY A 32 -22.97 12.72 13.39
C GLY A 32 -22.98 14.19 13.04
N LEU A 33 -24.15 14.72 12.71
CA LEU A 33 -24.31 16.14 12.38
C LEU A 33 -24.10 17.03 13.63
N MET A 34 -23.42 18.18 13.48
CA MET A 34 -23.12 19.12 14.58
C MET A 34 -24.34 19.48 15.43
N LYS A 35 -25.51 19.65 14.83
CA LYS A 35 -26.75 19.92 15.57
C LYS A 35 -27.16 18.85 16.58
N LYS A 36 -26.52 17.68 16.55
CA LYS A 36 -26.76 16.54 17.48
C LYS A 36 -25.61 16.33 18.46
N VAL A 37 -24.56 17.15 18.41
CA VAL A 37 -23.43 17.02 19.33
C VAL A 37 -23.93 17.26 20.75
N GLY A 38 -23.46 16.42 21.68
CA GLY A 38 -23.75 16.55 23.10
C GLY A 38 -22.78 17.48 23.82
N ASP A 39 -22.72 17.32 25.14
CA ASP A 39 -21.76 18.05 25.98
C ASP A 39 -20.31 17.57 25.65
N LEU A 40 -19.45 18.54 25.39
CA LEU A 40 -18.03 18.33 25.07
C LEU A 40 -17.10 18.72 26.23
N SER A 41 -17.58 19.01 27.40
CA SER A 41 -16.79 19.51 28.54
C SER A 41 -15.64 18.58 28.95
N GLU A 42 -15.76 17.27 28.70
CA GLU A 42 -14.70 16.28 28.96
C GLU A 42 -13.77 16.01 27.79
N TYR A 43 -13.96 16.70 26.67
CA TYR A 43 -13.19 16.48 25.45
C TYR A 43 -12.21 17.62 25.21
N GLU A 44 -11.00 17.28 24.78
CA GLU A 44 -10.17 18.20 24.02
C GLU A 44 -10.84 18.41 22.66
N VAL A 45 -10.97 19.68 22.24
CA VAL A 45 -11.74 20.01 21.04
C VAL A 45 -10.80 20.48 19.93
N VAL A 46 -10.86 19.82 18.78
CA VAL A 46 -10.25 20.21 17.52
C VAL A 46 -11.33 20.74 16.58
N ASP A 47 -11.28 22.02 16.23
CA ASP A 47 -12.15 22.60 15.23
C ASP A 47 -11.57 22.33 13.82
N ALA A 48 -12.26 21.52 13.05
CA ALA A 48 -11.86 21.20 11.68
C ALA A 48 -12.09 22.34 10.68
N LYS A 49 -12.89 23.37 11.04
CA LYS A 49 -13.14 24.54 10.19
C LYS A 49 -13.60 24.22 8.77
N GLY A 50 -14.39 23.14 8.62
CA GLY A 50 -14.88 22.67 7.34
C GLY A 50 -13.87 21.78 6.57
N ALA A 51 -12.76 21.37 7.18
CA ALA A 51 -11.87 20.38 6.57
C ALA A 51 -12.54 19.01 6.47
N TYR A 52 -12.10 18.23 5.49
CA TYR A 52 -12.52 16.84 5.33
C TYR A 52 -11.79 15.94 6.32
N VAL A 53 -12.54 15.12 7.03
CA VAL A 53 -11.99 14.13 7.95
C VAL A 53 -12.29 12.75 7.40
N GLY A 54 -11.24 12.02 7.05
CA GLY A 54 -11.32 10.64 6.56
C GLY A 54 -10.57 9.67 7.47
N PRO A 55 -10.69 8.36 7.23
CA PRO A 55 -9.85 7.37 7.88
C PRO A 55 -8.38 7.61 7.49
N GLY A 56 -7.45 7.30 8.39
CA GLY A 56 -6.04 7.39 8.10
C GLY A 56 -5.64 6.54 6.90
N LEU A 57 -4.66 7.01 6.14
CA LEU A 57 -4.18 6.33 4.95
C LEU A 57 -3.43 5.04 5.32
N VAL A 58 -3.55 4.03 4.49
CA VAL A 58 -2.95 2.70 4.64
C VAL A 58 -2.10 2.40 3.42
N ASP A 59 -0.78 2.49 3.58
CA ASP A 59 0.17 2.15 2.52
C ASP A 59 0.68 0.72 2.74
N ILE A 60 0.27 -0.18 1.87
CA ILE A 60 0.63 -1.59 2.02
C ILE A 60 1.89 -1.97 1.27
N HIS A 61 2.42 -1.09 0.42
CA HIS A 61 3.60 -1.36 -0.39
C HIS A 61 4.51 -0.12 -0.44
N THR A 62 5.54 -0.11 0.40
CA THR A 62 6.52 0.96 0.48
C THR A 62 7.82 0.49 1.12
N HIS A 63 8.95 0.74 0.47
CA HIS A 63 10.28 0.34 0.97
C HIS A 63 10.93 1.42 1.83
N ALA A 64 10.50 2.67 1.66
CA ALA A 64 11.17 3.83 2.23
C ALA A 64 10.21 4.95 2.60
N GLY A 65 10.69 5.88 3.42
CA GLY A 65 10.02 7.15 3.72
C GLY A 65 11.02 8.29 3.78
N GLY A 66 10.77 9.38 3.06
CA GLY A 66 11.62 10.56 3.08
C GLY A 66 13.06 10.34 2.61
N GLY A 67 13.28 9.38 1.70
CA GLY A 67 14.60 9.04 1.19
C GLY A 67 15.45 8.16 2.13
N LYS A 68 14.81 7.45 3.07
CA LYS A 68 15.44 6.45 3.94
C LYS A 68 14.71 5.13 3.84
N TRP A 69 15.45 4.04 3.62
CA TRP A 69 14.90 2.70 3.74
C TRP A 69 14.38 2.44 5.16
N PHE A 70 13.29 1.70 5.30
CA PHE A 70 12.77 1.36 6.63
C PHE A 70 13.77 0.60 7.51
N PHE A 71 14.68 -0.17 6.93
CA PHE A 71 15.71 -0.89 7.69
C PHE A 71 16.95 -0.02 8.02
N GLU A 72 17.11 1.16 7.42
CA GLU A 72 18.19 2.09 7.76
C GLU A 72 17.82 3.01 8.91
N ASP A 73 16.58 3.58 8.84
CA ASP A 73 16.08 4.50 9.86
C ASP A 73 14.55 4.34 9.96
N PRO A 74 14.09 3.26 10.65
CA PRO A 74 12.66 2.95 10.74
C PRO A 74 11.82 4.06 11.35
N GLU A 75 12.35 4.72 12.40
CA GLU A 75 11.62 5.78 13.12
C GLU A 75 11.44 7.01 12.24
N PHE A 76 12.49 7.42 11.52
CA PHE A 76 12.42 8.54 10.58
C PHE A 76 11.44 8.23 9.44
N ALA A 77 11.58 7.07 8.80
CA ALA A 77 10.70 6.67 7.70
C ALA A 77 9.23 6.60 8.14
N SER A 78 8.96 5.99 9.29
CA SER A 78 7.63 5.93 9.90
C SER A 78 7.07 7.34 10.16
N ARG A 79 7.87 8.21 10.80
CA ARG A 79 7.48 9.59 11.11
C ARG A 79 7.17 10.40 9.84
N PHE A 80 8.02 10.28 8.82
CA PHE A 80 7.80 10.93 7.53
C PHE A 80 6.47 10.50 6.90
N MET A 81 6.18 9.21 6.89
CA MET A 81 4.92 8.69 6.36
C MET A 81 3.70 9.18 7.16
N LEU A 82 3.82 9.28 8.49
CA LEU A 82 2.78 9.88 9.34
C LEU A 82 2.52 11.34 8.99
N GLU A 83 3.56 12.13 8.74
CA GLU A 83 3.43 13.53 8.34
C GLU A 83 2.66 13.69 7.02
N HIS A 84 2.59 12.64 6.20
CA HIS A 84 1.83 12.56 4.97
C HIS A 84 0.48 11.82 5.10
N GLY A 85 0.03 11.59 6.34
CA GLY A 85 -1.30 11.01 6.61
C GLY A 85 -1.36 9.49 6.60
N THR A 86 -0.25 8.80 6.39
CA THR A 86 -0.18 7.34 6.38
C THR A 86 -0.12 6.82 7.81
N THR A 87 -1.27 6.45 8.37
CA THR A 87 -1.41 5.96 9.75
C THR A 87 -1.21 4.46 9.89
N THR A 88 -1.10 3.76 8.77
CA THR A 88 -0.70 2.35 8.74
C THR A 88 0.23 2.13 7.56
N VAL A 89 1.38 1.55 7.82
CA VAL A 89 2.36 1.20 6.79
C VAL A 89 2.76 -0.26 6.91
N LEU A 90 2.95 -0.93 5.78
CA LEU A 90 3.62 -2.22 5.70
C LEU A 90 5.01 -2.00 5.11
N PRO A 91 6.05 -1.80 5.95
CA PRO A 91 7.42 -1.75 5.44
C PRO A 91 7.70 -2.94 4.52
N THR A 92 8.17 -2.65 3.30
CA THR A 92 8.39 -3.65 2.27
C THR A 92 9.86 -4.02 2.20
N LEU A 93 10.14 -5.31 2.30
CA LEU A 93 11.46 -5.90 2.10
C LEU A 93 11.48 -6.56 0.73
N TYR A 94 12.55 -6.33 -0.05
CA TYR A 94 12.60 -6.79 -1.41
C TYR A 94 13.76 -7.79 -1.67
N PHE A 95 13.75 -8.39 -2.83
CA PHE A 95 14.47 -9.62 -3.19
C PHE A 95 15.98 -9.51 -3.39
N ASN A 96 16.59 -8.34 -3.36
CA ASN A 96 18.03 -8.18 -3.63
C ASN A 96 18.95 -8.58 -2.47
N MET A 97 18.41 -9.15 -1.41
CA MET A 97 19.13 -9.49 -0.20
C MET A 97 19.09 -10.99 0.09
N PRO A 98 20.20 -11.58 0.60
CA PRO A 98 20.19 -12.94 1.09
C PRO A 98 19.33 -13.08 2.35
N LYS A 99 18.91 -14.31 2.66
CA LYS A 99 17.99 -14.62 3.77
C LYS A 99 18.43 -14.07 5.11
N GLU A 100 19.72 -14.12 5.41
CA GLU A 100 20.28 -13.63 6.67
C GLU A 100 20.09 -12.13 6.83
N LYS A 101 20.23 -11.38 5.74
CA LYS A 101 20.02 -9.93 5.73
C LYS A 101 18.54 -9.58 5.85
N LEU A 102 17.66 -10.31 5.16
CA LEU A 102 16.21 -10.11 5.30
C LEU A 102 15.75 -10.36 6.74
N VAL A 103 16.27 -11.41 7.39
CA VAL A 103 15.99 -11.72 8.81
C VAL A 103 16.45 -10.57 9.73
N GLU A 104 17.68 -10.05 9.52
CA GLU A 104 18.21 -8.90 10.26
C GLU A 104 17.31 -7.67 10.09
N GLN A 105 16.87 -7.37 8.89
CA GLN A 105 16.00 -6.23 8.61
C GLN A 105 14.61 -6.34 9.22
N ILE A 106 14.04 -7.54 9.25
CA ILE A 106 12.79 -7.78 9.97
C ILE A 106 12.93 -7.41 11.44
N ASP A 107 14.04 -7.79 12.08
CA ASP A 107 14.29 -7.42 13.50
C ASP A 107 14.46 -5.92 13.67
N ILE A 108 15.30 -5.28 12.85
CA ILE A 108 15.55 -3.83 12.94
C ILE A 108 14.22 -3.04 12.89
N VAL A 109 13.39 -3.32 11.89
CA VAL A 109 12.12 -2.61 11.70
C VAL A 109 11.12 -2.95 12.82
N ARG A 110 11.01 -4.23 13.18
CA ARG A 110 10.10 -4.69 14.23
C ARG A 110 10.44 -4.09 15.58
N ASP A 111 11.70 -4.13 15.99
CA ASP A 111 12.16 -3.65 17.29
C ASP A 111 11.99 -2.13 17.42
N ALA A 112 12.14 -1.40 16.32
CA ALA A 112 11.96 0.05 16.31
C ALA A 112 10.48 0.47 16.31
N LEU A 113 9.59 -0.27 15.63
CA LEU A 113 8.23 0.23 15.33
C LEU A 113 7.11 -0.55 16.00
N LYS A 114 7.24 -1.87 16.18
CA LYS A 114 6.14 -2.68 16.69
C LYS A 114 5.86 -2.35 18.15
N ASP A 115 4.58 -2.17 18.48
CA ASP A 115 4.08 -1.87 19.83
C ASP A 115 4.65 -0.58 20.46
N LYS A 116 5.18 0.33 19.63
CA LYS A 116 5.62 1.65 20.06
C LYS A 116 4.51 2.68 19.89
N GLU A 117 4.38 3.58 20.88
CA GLU A 117 3.40 4.66 20.81
C GLU A 117 3.71 5.63 19.65
N GLY A 118 2.69 5.99 18.90
CA GLY A 118 2.81 6.96 17.82
C GLY A 118 3.48 6.45 16.54
N THR A 119 3.68 5.12 16.41
CA THR A 119 4.14 4.50 15.17
C THR A 119 2.96 4.04 14.31
N ASN A 120 3.23 3.78 13.05
CA ASN A 120 2.23 3.34 12.07
C ASN A 120 2.46 1.91 11.55
N PHE A 121 3.22 1.10 12.25
CA PHE A 121 3.54 -0.27 11.83
C PHE A 121 2.30 -1.16 11.78
N GLY A 122 2.04 -1.76 10.61
CA GLY A 122 0.93 -2.69 10.37
C GLY A 122 1.34 -4.14 10.13
N GLY A 123 2.62 -4.40 10.06
CA GLY A 123 3.21 -5.66 9.63
C GLY A 123 4.12 -5.45 8.42
N PHE A 124 4.51 -6.53 7.74
CA PHE A 124 5.39 -6.48 6.59
C PHE A 124 4.67 -6.84 5.29
N TYR A 125 5.08 -6.21 4.21
CA TYR A 125 4.87 -6.64 2.84
C TYR A 125 6.19 -7.22 2.33
N MET A 126 6.19 -8.49 1.96
CA MET A 126 7.40 -9.20 1.59
C MET A 126 7.47 -9.32 0.08
N GLU A 127 8.15 -8.38 -0.57
CA GLU A 127 8.42 -8.44 -2.01
C GLU A 127 9.64 -9.33 -2.28
N THR A 128 9.56 -10.52 -1.71
CA THR A 128 10.63 -11.52 -1.64
C THR A 128 10.00 -12.87 -1.25
N PRO A 129 10.66 -14.02 -1.41
CA PRO A 129 11.93 -14.21 -2.10
C PRO A 129 11.81 -14.57 -3.60
N TYR A 130 10.69 -15.14 -4.04
CA TYR A 130 10.61 -15.89 -5.29
C TYR A 130 9.83 -15.19 -6.41
N MET A 131 10.26 -13.99 -6.78
CA MET A 131 9.83 -13.35 -8.02
C MET A 131 10.57 -13.92 -9.23
N ASN A 132 10.06 -13.64 -10.43
CA ASN A 132 10.74 -14.04 -11.66
C ASN A 132 12.02 -13.20 -11.85
N PRO A 133 13.20 -13.82 -11.99
CA PRO A 133 14.48 -13.10 -12.10
C PRO A 133 14.65 -12.18 -13.32
N LYS A 134 13.70 -12.22 -14.25
CA LYS A 134 13.70 -11.29 -15.39
C LYS A 134 13.32 -9.86 -15.02
N PHE A 135 12.65 -9.67 -13.90
CA PHE A 135 12.01 -8.42 -13.50
C PHE A 135 12.62 -7.83 -12.24
N GLY A 136 12.39 -6.54 -12.05
CA GLY A 136 12.73 -5.78 -10.86
C GLY A 136 14.04 -5.02 -10.97
N ALA A 137 14.10 -3.89 -10.28
CA ALA A 137 15.31 -3.10 -10.15
C ALA A 137 16.39 -3.90 -9.44
N ASP A 138 17.66 -3.66 -9.81
CA ASP A 138 18.81 -4.36 -9.23
C ASP A 138 18.73 -5.90 -9.33
N ARG A 139 18.06 -6.42 -10.36
CA ARG A 139 17.83 -7.86 -10.57
C ARG A 139 19.11 -8.67 -10.70
N GLU A 140 20.23 -8.05 -11.11
CA GLU A 140 21.51 -8.75 -11.22
C GLU A 140 22.01 -9.24 -9.85
N ASN A 141 21.72 -8.51 -8.80
CA ASN A 141 22.08 -8.85 -7.41
C ASN A 141 21.05 -9.74 -6.71
N ASN A 142 19.98 -10.18 -7.39
CA ASN A 142 18.98 -11.07 -6.82
C ASN A 142 19.58 -12.45 -6.43
N PRO A 143 19.69 -12.79 -5.15
CA PRO A 143 20.22 -14.10 -4.72
C PRO A 143 19.19 -15.25 -4.84
N TRP A 144 17.93 -14.94 -5.16
CA TRP A 144 16.83 -15.88 -5.19
C TRP A 144 16.51 -16.43 -6.59
N LYS A 145 17.49 -16.36 -7.52
CA LYS A 145 17.34 -16.85 -8.89
C LYS A 145 17.21 -18.38 -8.97
N GLY A 146 17.70 -19.11 -7.94
CA GLY A 146 17.64 -20.56 -7.85
C GLY A 146 16.22 -21.11 -7.60
N PRO A 147 16.08 -22.44 -7.51
CA PRO A 147 14.79 -23.09 -7.29
C PRO A 147 14.19 -22.73 -5.93
N VAL A 148 12.86 -22.79 -5.84
CA VAL A 148 12.13 -22.66 -4.57
C VAL A 148 12.54 -23.80 -3.66
N CYS A 149 13.11 -23.50 -2.50
CA CYS A 149 13.68 -24.49 -1.58
C CYS A 149 13.33 -24.16 -0.13
N LYS A 150 12.76 -25.13 0.58
CA LYS A 150 12.33 -24.98 1.98
C LYS A 150 13.47 -24.52 2.89
N ASP A 151 14.67 -25.08 2.72
CA ASP A 151 15.85 -24.73 3.52
C ASP A 151 16.24 -23.25 3.36
N ASN A 152 15.85 -22.63 2.25
CA ASN A 152 16.12 -21.21 2.00
C ASN A 152 15.05 -20.31 2.59
N TYR A 153 13.76 -20.66 2.49
CA TYR A 153 12.68 -19.77 2.89
C TYR A 153 12.14 -20.01 4.30
N GLN A 154 12.36 -21.19 4.91
CA GLN A 154 11.78 -21.50 6.21
C GLN A 154 12.16 -20.48 7.28
N MET A 155 13.43 -20.06 7.29
CA MET A 155 13.91 -19.04 8.21
C MET A 155 13.16 -17.72 8.08
N LEU A 156 12.77 -17.34 6.85
CA LEU A 156 11.99 -16.11 6.61
C LEU A 156 10.56 -16.27 7.11
N LEU A 157 9.93 -17.42 6.88
CA LEU A 157 8.58 -17.71 7.38
C LEU A 157 8.54 -17.67 8.90
N ASP A 158 9.49 -18.36 9.55
CA ASP A 158 9.59 -18.41 11.01
C ASP A 158 9.84 -17.02 11.60
N LYS A 159 10.69 -16.23 10.93
CA LYS A 159 11.07 -14.90 11.40
C LYS A 159 9.97 -13.87 11.22
N ALA A 160 9.37 -13.80 10.06
CA ALA A 160 8.30 -12.84 9.77
C ALA A 160 7.02 -13.20 10.54
N GLY A 161 6.69 -14.49 10.65
CA GLY A 161 5.57 -14.98 11.46
C GLY A 161 4.26 -14.28 11.12
N GLU A 162 3.50 -13.91 12.15
CA GLU A 162 2.22 -13.20 12.01
C GLU A 162 2.35 -11.77 11.48
N ASP A 163 3.55 -11.17 11.52
CA ASP A 163 3.78 -9.84 11.01
C ASP A 163 3.86 -9.80 9.47
N ALA A 164 4.13 -10.92 8.79
CA ALA A 164 4.01 -10.99 7.35
C ALA A 164 2.54 -10.93 6.94
N ARG A 165 2.11 -9.81 6.37
CA ARG A 165 0.75 -9.62 5.86
C ARG A 165 0.60 -10.12 4.43
N VAL A 166 1.61 -9.89 3.61
CA VAL A 166 1.62 -10.25 2.20
C VAL A 166 2.97 -10.84 1.82
N TRP A 167 2.95 -11.89 1.00
CA TRP A 167 4.10 -12.36 0.23
C TRP A 167 3.84 -12.14 -1.25
N VAL A 168 4.76 -11.45 -1.93
CA VAL A 168 4.76 -11.36 -3.39
C VAL A 168 5.44 -12.59 -3.96
N LEU A 169 4.90 -13.09 -5.06
CA LEU A 169 5.42 -14.28 -5.72
C LEU A 169 5.15 -14.28 -7.22
N ALA A 170 5.94 -15.05 -7.93
CA ALA A 170 5.73 -15.37 -9.33
C ALA A 170 5.19 -16.81 -9.43
N PRO A 171 3.89 -16.98 -9.73
CA PRO A 171 3.25 -18.30 -9.75
C PRO A 171 3.87 -19.31 -10.71
N GLU A 172 4.58 -18.84 -11.75
CA GLU A 172 5.29 -19.70 -12.71
C GLU A 172 6.56 -20.34 -12.17
N ARG A 173 7.04 -19.94 -10.98
CA ARG A 173 8.25 -20.53 -10.37
C ARG A 173 7.99 -21.96 -9.91
N GLU A 174 8.79 -22.90 -10.39
CA GLU A 174 8.72 -24.31 -9.97
C GLU A 174 8.88 -24.45 -8.45
N GLY A 175 7.94 -25.13 -7.79
CA GLY A 175 7.91 -25.31 -6.33
C GLY A 175 7.23 -24.21 -5.54
N ILE A 176 6.68 -23.17 -6.19
CA ILE A 176 6.05 -22.05 -5.51
C ILE A 176 4.79 -22.45 -4.71
N GLU A 177 4.08 -23.48 -5.16
CA GLU A 177 2.90 -23.99 -4.46
C GLU A 177 3.26 -24.48 -3.04
N GLN A 178 4.39 -25.19 -2.90
CA GLN A 178 4.84 -25.64 -1.57
C GLN A 178 5.20 -24.47 -0.65
N PHE A 179 5.83 -23.41 -1.19
CA PHE A 179 6.06 -22.18 -0.43
C PHE A 179 4.75 -21.55 0.07
N VAL A 180 3.73 -21.50 -0.79
CA VAL A 180 2.40 -20.96 -0.45
C VAL A 180 1.75 -21.78 0.67
N ILE A 181 1.82 -23.10 0.60
CA ILE A 181 1.29 -24.01 1.62
C ILE A 181 2.01 -23.79 2.97
N ASP A 182 3.34 -23.82 2.96
CA ASP A 182 4.15 -23.63 4.17
C ASP A 182 3.94 -22.23 4.79
N ALA A 183 3.79 -21.18 3.96
CA ALA A 183 3.50 -19.83 4.43
C ALA A 183 2.10 -19.74 5.08
N LYS A 184 1.11 -20.45 4.53
CA LYS A 184 -0.23 -20.57 5.13
C LYS A 184 -0.24 -21.34 6.44
N GLU A 185 0.59 -22.37 6.56
CA GLU A 185 0.76 -23.09 7.81
C GLU A 185 1.40 -22.21 8.89
N ALA A 186 2.42 -21.42 8.51
CA ALA A 186 3.08 -20.48 9.42
C ALA A 186 2.17 -19.30 9.83
N ASN A 187 1.38 -18.77 8.90
CA ASN A 187 0.42 -17.68 9.15
C ASN A 187 -0.86 -17.89 8.34
N PRO A 188 -1.93 -18.43 8.94
CA PRO A 188 -3.20 -18.66 8.24
C PRO A 188 -3.85 -17.40 7.65
N ASN A 189 -3.52 -16.22 8.18
CA ASN A 189 -4.08 -14.93 7.75
C ASN A 189 -3.29 -14.26 6.63
N VAL A 190 -2.12 -14.79 6.28
CA VAL A 190 -1.28 -14.20 5.23
C VAL A 190 -1.99 -14.15 3.88
N ARG A 191 -1.71 -13.12 3.10
CA ARG A 191 -2.18 -12.95 1.72
C ARG A 191 -1.02 -13.13 0.76
N PHE A 192 -1.36 -13.37 -0.50
CA PHE A 192 -0.38 -13.43 -1.58
C PHE A 192 -0.72 -12.42 -2.65
N SER A 193 0.34 -11.89 -3.23
CA SER A 193 0.28 -10.97 -4.35
C SER A 193 1.08 -11.52 -5.53
N VAL A 194 0.56 -11.40 -6.74
CA VAL A 194 1.32 -11.71 -7.95
C VAL A 194 2.05 -10.46 -8.42
N GLY A 195 3.36 -10.57 -8.58
CA GLY A 195 4.20 -9.47 -9.07
C GLY A 195 5.55 -9.96 -9.57
N HIS A 196 6.22 -9.16 -10.40
CA HIS A 196 7.46 -9.55 -11.07
C HIS A 196 7.34 -10.94 -11.72
N SER A 197 6.33 -11.10 -12.57
CA SER A 197 5.86 -12.41 -12.99
C SER A 197 5.43 -12.40 -14.46
N GLU A 198 5.60 -13.55 -15.11
CA GLU A 198 5.04 -13.86 -16.42
C GLU A 198 4.09 -15.07 -16.35
N ALA A 199 3.44 -15.24 -15.19
CA ALA A 199 2.50 -16.33 -14.99
C ALA A 199 1.31 -16.28 -15.97
N THR A 200 0.86 -17.47 -16.34
CA THR A 200 -0.41 -17.60 -17.05
C THR A 200 -1.59 -17.27 -16.13
N PRO A 201 -2.73 -16.84 -16.67
CA PRO A 201 -3.95 -16.66 -15.87
C PRO A 201 -4.31 -17.89 -15.03
N GLN A 202 -4.14 -19.08 -15.58
CA GLN A 202 -4.42 -20.33 -14.89
C GLN A 202 -3.53 -20.52 -13.65
N GLN A 203 -2.21 -20.28 -13.75
CA GLN A 203 -1.29 -20.37 -12.61
C GLN A 203 -1.65 -19.40 -11.48
N ILE A 204 -2.15 -18.22 -11.83
CA ILE A 204 -2.63 -17.23 -10.86
C ILE A 204 -3.91 -17.75 -10.18
N GLU A 205 -4.86 -18.24 -10.96
CA GLU A 205 -6.16 -18.73 -10.48
C GLU A 205 -6.00 -19.97 -9.57
N GLU A 206 -5.03 -20.83 -9.83
CA GLU A 206 -4.70 -22.00 -8.99
C GLU A 206 -4.25 -21.58 -7.56
N LEU A 207 -3.67 -20.38 -7.39
CA LEU A 207 -3.25 -19.87 -6.08
C LEU A 207 -4.29 -19.01 -5.36
N MET A 208 -5.37 -18.59 -6.03
CA MET A 208 -6.44 -17.79 -5.40
C MET A 208 -7.10 -18.49 -4.21
N PRO A 209 -7.37 -19.83 -4.21
CA PRO A 209 -7.90 -20.52 -3.04
C PRO A 209 -7.00 -20.46 -1.81
N TYR A 210 -5.70 -20.28 -1.98
CA TYR A 210 -4.73 -20.11 -0.90
C TYR A 210 -4.64 -18.66 -0.41
N GLY A 211 -5.32 -17.71 -1.07
CA GLY A 211 -5.37 -16.31 -0.67
C GLY A 211 -4.53 -15.36 -1.52
N LEU A 212 -4.17 -15.75 -2.76
CA LEU A 212 -3.68 -14.80 -3.75
C LEU A 212 -4.84 -13.88 -4.13
N CYS A 213 -4.73 -12.60 -3.78
CA CYS A 213 -5.80 -11.63 -3.93
C CYS A 213 -5.33 -10.22 -4.28
N ILE A 214 -4.05 -10.03 -4.60
CA ILE A 214 -3.47 -8.74 -4.95
C ILE A 214 -2.63 -8.91 -6.22
N GLY A 215 -2.68 -7.93 -7.12
CA GLY A 215 -1.73 -7.73 -8.21
C GLY A 215 -0.79 -6.60 -7.84
N THR A 216 0.48 -6.93 -7.59
CA THR A 216 1.53 -6.02 -7.16
C THR A 216 1.79 -4.97 -8.23
N HIS A 217 1.86 -3.68 -7.86
CA HIS A 217 2.11 -2.52 -8.74
C HIS A 217 1.61 -2.76 -10.18
N HIS A 218 0.30 -3.05 -10.25
CA HIS A 218 -0.38 -3.48 -11.46
C HIS A 218 -0.12 -2.55 -12.64
N THR A 219 0.36 -3.03 -13.58
CA THR A 219 0.87 -3.18 -14.92
C THR A 219 2.39 -3.02 -15.01
N ASN A 220 3.11 -3.12 -13.92
CA ASN A 220 4.58 -3.02 -13.92
C ASN A 220 5.22 -4.40 -13.67
N ALA A 221 6.38 -4.62 -14.27
CA ALA A 221 7.17 -5.86 -14.12
C ALA A 221 6.37 -7.14 -14.42
N THR A 222 5.58 -7.11 -15.50
CA THR A 222 4.78 -8.23 -16.00
C THR A 222 5.18 -8.61 -17.42
N GLY A 223 5.23 -9.91 -17.70
CA GLY A 223 5.59 -10.43 -19.01
C GLY A 223 4.40 -10.50 -19.96
N THR A 224 4.68 -10.65 -21.24
CA THR A 224 3.68 -10.93 -22.28
C THR A 224 3.84 -12.35 -22.79
N LEU A 225 2.78 -13.15 -22.70
CA LEU A 225 2.73 -14.53 -23.15
C LEU A 225 1.98 -14.65 -24.47
N GLU A 226 2.24 -15.72 -25.22
CA GLU A 226 1.49 -16.10 -26.42
C GLU A 226 1.27 -14.96 -27.42
N ILE A 227 2.38 -14.41 -27.94
CA ILE A 227 2.32 -13.35 -28.94
C ILE A 227 2.16 -13.97 -30.33
N TYR A 228 1.08 -13.63 -31.02
CA TYR A 228 0.86 -13.94 -32.42
C TYR A 228 1.05 -12.70 -33.30
N PRO A 229 1.43 -12.84 -34.58
CA PRO A 229 1.51 -11.70 -35.48
C PRO A 229 0.22 -10.85 -35.45
N GLU A 230 0.38 -9.54 -35.25
CA GLU A 230 -0.73 -8.55 -35.18
C GLU A 230 -1.72 -8.75 -34.03
N CYS A 231 -1.44 -9.69 -33.10
CA CYS A 231 -2.26 -9.92 -31.91
C CYS A 231 -1.54 -9.50 -30.65
N ARG A 232 -2.27 -8.89 -29.72
CA ARG A 232 -1.77 -8.64 -28.37
C ARG A 232 -1.65 -9.97 -27.61
N GLY A 233 -0.51 -10.17 -26.96
CA GLY A 233 -0.36 -11.28 -26.01
C GLY A 233 -1.15 -11.04 -24.71
N ILE A 234 -1.23 -12.07 -23.91
CA ILE A 234 -1.77 -12.03 -22.55
C ILE A 234 -0.62 -11.99 -21.52
N CYS A 235 -0.90 -11.49 -20.34
CA CYS A 235 0.04 -11.46 -19.22
C CYS A 235 -0.71 -11.49 -17.88
N VAL A 236 0.02 -11.26 -16.80
CA VAL A 236 -0.53 -11.11 -15.44
C VAL A 236 -1.63 -10.05 -15.39
N ASP A 237 -1.49 -8.99 -16.17
CA ASP A 237 -2.42 -7.85 -16.18
C ASP A 237 -3.83 -8.26 -16.58
N GLU A 238 -3.97 -9.13 -17.58
CA GLU A 238 -5.28 -9.64 -18.02
C GLU A 238 -5.92 -10.47 -16.90
N ALA A 239 -5.14 -11.32 -16.21
CA ALA A 239 -5.65 -12.12 -15.09
C ALA A 239 -6.10 -11.25 -13.92
N VAL A 240 -5.28 -10.26 -13.52
CA VAL A 240 -5.64 -9.32 -12.45
C VAL A 240 -6.88 -8.51 -12.83
N ASN A 241 -6.98 -8.03 -14.07
CA ASN A 241 -8.13 -7.26 -14.53
C ASN A 241 -9.41 -8.11 -14.61
N TYR A 242 -9.32 -9.36 -15.08
CA TYR A 242 -10.47 -10.25 -15.22
C TYR A 242 -11.03 -10.72 -13.88
N ASN A 243 -10.16 -11.10 -12.94
CA ASN A 243 -10.58 -11.69 -11.67
C ASN A 243 -11.08 -10.62 -10.69
N THR A 244 -12.38 -10.62 -10.40
CA THR A 244 -13.03 -9.64 -9.51
C THR A 244 -12.59 -9.72 -8.06
N ASP A 245 -11.96 -10.82 -7.63
CA ASP A 245 -11.49 -11.00 -6.26
C ASP A 245 -10.06 -10.50 -6.04
N ILE A 246 -9.31 -10.24 -7.10
CA ILE A 246 -7.96 -9.70 -7.03
C ILE A 246 -8.02 -8.16 -6.99
N TYR A 247 -7.32 -7.55 -6.03
CA TYR A 247 -7.09 -6.11 -5.96
C TYR A 247 -5.96 -5.70 -6.91
N ALA A 248 -6.05 -4.52 -7.50
CA ALA A 248 -4.99 -3.94 -8.33
C ALA A 248 -4.28 -2.82 -7.56
N GLU A 249 -3.01 -3.00 -7.23
CA GLU A 249 -2.18 -1.91 -6.70
C GLU A 249 -1.80 -0.97 -7.84
N ILE A 250 -1.86 0.33 -7.61
CA ILE A 250 -1.55 1.36 -8.60
C ILE A 250 -0.57 2.37 -8.01
N ILE A 251 0.56 2.56 -8.68
CA ILE A 251 1.48 3.67 -8.48
C ILE A 251 0.99 4.81 -9.38
N SER A 252 0.53 5.90 -8.79
CA SER A 252 0.04 7.06 -9.54
C SER A 252 1.03 8.21 -9.42
N ASP A 253 2.09 8.17 -10.24
CA ASP A 253 3.10 9.22 -10.33
C ASP A 253 2.58 10.47 -11.06
N THR A 254 3.31 11.58 -10.93
CA THR A 254 2.88 12.91 -11.40
C THR A 254 2.56 12.96 -12.90
N VAL A 255 3.28 12.21 -13.72
CA VAL A 255 3.13 12.20 -15.18
C VAL A 255 2.45 10.93 -15.70
N GLY A 256 2.38 9.87 -14.89
CA GLY A 256 1.74 8.61 -15.22
C GLY A 256 2.61 7.70 -16.08
N ILE A 257 3.86 7.52 -15.69
CA ILE A 257 4.79 6.60 -16.34
C ILE A 257 4.60 5.19 -15.82
N HIS A 258 4.52 4.99 -14.50
CA HIS A 258 4.21 3.67 -13.95
C HIS A 258 2.88 3.14 -14.49
N VAL A 259 1.85 3.98 -14.44
CA VAL A 259 0.54 3.63 -15.02
C VAL A 259 -0.01 4.84 -15.75
N ASN A 260 -0.05 4.76 -17.10
CA ASN A 260 -0.58 5.85 -17.92
C ASN A 260 -1.97 6.29 -17.44
N PRO A 261 -2.29 7.59 -17.39
CA PRO A 261 -3.60 8.08 -16.93
C PRO A 261 -4.80 7.46 -17.65
N TYR A 262 -4.64 7.07 -18.92
CA TYR A 262 -5.67 6.34 -19.63
C TYR A 262 -5.86 4.92 -19.08
N ASN A 263 -4.76 4.22 -18.77
CA ASN A 263 -4.82 2.90 -18.15
C ASN A 263 -5.39 2.96 -16.74
N GLN A 264 -5.05 3.99 -15.92
CA GLN A 264 -5.66 4.18 -14.60
C GLN A 264 -7.20 4.25 -14.70
N ARG A 265 -7.73 5.02 -15.68
CA ARG A 265 -9.18 5.09 -15.94
C ARG A 265 -9.75 3.77 -16.45
N LEU A 266 -9.01 3.05 -17.28
CA LEU A 266 -9.44 1.74 -17.81
C LEU A 266 -9.49 0.69 -16.69
N ILE A 267 -8.45 0.59 -15.88
CA ILE A 267 -8.37 -0.32 -14.73
C ILE A 267 -9.52 -0.02 -13.76
N ARG A 268 -9.72 1.25 -13.41
CA ARG A 268 -10.84 1.69 -12.55
C ARG A 268 -12.19 1.23 -13.11
N ARG A 269 -12.40 1.34 -14.43
CA ARG A 269 -13.64 0.91 -15.10
C ARG A 269 -13.83 -0.60 -15.05
N ILE A 270 -12.77 -1.37 -15.18
CA ILE A 270 -12.80 -2.84 -15.16
C ILE A 270 -12.97 -3.37 -13.74
N LYS A 271 -12.14 -2.92 -12.82
CA LYS A 271 -12.08 -3.40 -11.43
C LYS A 271 -13.18 -2.84 -10.54
N GLY A 272 -13.73 -1.68 -10.90
CA GLY A 272 -14.61 -0.92 -10.02
C GLY A 272 -13.85 -0.32 -8.82
N ASP A 273 -14.53 0.57 -8.09
CA ASP A 273 -13.91 1.33 -7.01
C ASP A 273 -13.57 0.49 -5.76
N ASP A 274 -14.06 -0.73 -5.63
CA ASP A 274 -13.82 -1.58 -4.46
C ASP A 274 -12.58 -2.48 -4.60
N LYS A 275 -11.88 -2.44 -5.75
CA LYS A 275 -10.74 -3.32 -6.04
C LYS A 275 -9.47 -2.59 -6.48
N ILE A 276 -9.42 -1.29 -6.34
CA ILE A 276 -8.23 -0.48 -6.56
C ILE A 276 -7.57 -0.18 -5.22
N ILE A 277 -6.25 -0.27 -5.19
CA ILE A 277 -5.40 0.15 -4.08
C ILE A 277 -4.39 1.14 -4.63
N LEU A 278 -4.27 2.31 -4.00
CA LEU A 278 -3.13 3.20 -4.24
C LEU A 278 -2.00 2.82 -3.30
N ILE A 279 -0.79 2.77 -3.84
CA ILE A 279 0.45 2.52 -3.12
C ILE A 279 1.47 3.59 -3.46
N SER A 280 2.45 3.79 -2.59
CA SER A 280 3.58 4.67 -2.91
C SER A 280 4.67 3.95 -3.68
N ASP A 281 4.97 2.72 -3.34
CA ASP A 281 6.17 2.00 -3.79
C ASP A 281 7.42 2.90 -3.66
N ALA A 282 7.51 3.60 -2.52
CA ALA A 282 8.59 4.53 -2.27
C ALA A 282 9.89 3.79 -2.00
N CYS A 283 10.95 4.19 -2.70
CA CYS A 283 12.28 3.59 -2.64
C CYS A 283 13.39 4.65 -2.43
N VAL A 284 14.66 4.21 -2.46
CA VAL A 284 15.84 5.08 -2.34
C VAL A 284 16.87 4.71 -3.41
N PHE A 285 16.44 4.70 -4.67
CA PHE A 285 17.38 4.60 -5.79
C PHE A 285 17.74 6.01 -6.28
N ASP A 286 18.94 6.20 -6.80
CA ASP A 286 19.48 7.47 -7.26
C ASP A 286 20.18 7.38 -8.64
N GLY A 287 19.81 6.39 -9.42
CA GLY A 287 20.25 6.26 -10.80
C GLY A 287 19.83 7.46 -11.65
N PRO A 288 20.55 7.77 -12.72
CA PRO A 288 20.27 8.91 -13.58
C PRO A 288 18.95 8.72 -14.32
N ILE A 289 18.18 9.79 -14.47
CA ILE A 289 16.99 9.79 -15.32
C ILE A 289 17.44 9.50 -16.78
N PRO A 290 16.88 8.47 -17.42
CA PRO A 290 17.21 8.18 -18.82
C PRO A 290 16.91 9.37 -19.75
N PRO A 291 17.72 9.59 -20.79
CA PRO A 291 17.49 10.69 -21.72
C PRO A 291 16.21 10.48 -22.53
N GLY A 292 15.43 11.55 -22.73
CA GLY A 292 14.25 11.54 -23.61
C GLY A 292 13.07 12.31 -23.02
N ASP A 293 12.24 12.88 -23.89
CA ASP A 293 11.09 13.71 -23.54
C ASP A 293 10.00 12.95 -22.76
N LEU A 294 10.05 11.60 -22.77
CA LEU A 294 9.11 10.75 -22.04
C LEU A 294 9.12 11.01 -20.53
N TYR A 295 10.27 11.43 -20.00
CA TYR A 295 10.48 11.65 -18.57
C TYR A 295 10.37 13.11 -18.15
N ASP A 296 9.97 13.99 -19.07
CA ASP A 296 9.77 15.40 -18.75
C ASP A 296 8.71 15.59 -17.68
N GLY A 297 9.09 16.21 -16.56
CA GLY A 297 8.21 16.40 -15.40
C GLY A 297 8.04 15.19 -14.48
N ALA A 298 8.78 14.11 -14.69
CA ALA A 298 8.83 12.92 -13.82
C ALA A 298 9.67 13.21 -12.55
N ILE A 299 9.11 13.95 -11.61
CA ILE A 299 9.80 14.40 -10.39
C ILE A 299 9.76 13.37 -9.25
N ASP A 300 8.89 12.40 -9.33
CA ASP A 300 8.56 11.43 -8.28
C ASP A 300 8.80 9.96 -8.69
N ILE A 301 9.51 9.74 -9.78
CA ILE A 301 9.96 8.42 -10.24
C ILE A 301 11.44 8.24 -9.90
N LEU A 302 11.82 7.02 -9.57
CA LEU A 302 13.20 6.62 -9.36
C LEU A 302 13.67 5.68 -10.45
N PHE A 303 14.98 5.69 -10.69
CA PHE A 303 15.66 4.80 -11.61
C PHE A 303 16.83 4.12 -10.93
N ASP A 304 17.13 2.90 -11.30
CA ASP A 304 18.38 2.24 -10.98
C ASP A 304 19.53 2.72 -11.88
N PHE A 305 20.72 2.17 -11.69
CA PHE A 305 21.88 2.58 -12.48
C PHE A 305 21.90 2.02 -13.91
N GLU A 306 21.04 1.05 -14.20
CA GLU A 306 20.78 0.51 -15.55
C GLU A 306 19.74 1.34 -16.30
N GLY A 307 19.10 2.30 -15.64
CA GLY A 307 18.09 3.17 -16.22
C GLY A 307 16.69 2.54 -16.24
N GLU A 308 16.46 1.52 -15.43
CA GLU A 308 15.14 0.93 -15.24
C GLU A 308 14.38 1.64 -14.12
N ILE A 309 13.05 1.65 -14.20
CA ILE A 309 12.21 2.23 -13.14
C ILE A 309 12.38 1.40 -11.87
N ALA A 310 12.65 2.07 -10.77
CA ALA A 310 12.97 1.49 -9.47
C ALA A 310 12.10 2.09 -8.35
N GLY A 311 10.78 1.97 -8.49
CA GLY A 311 9.83 2.55 -7.57
C GLY A 311 9.74 4.08 -7.66
N SER A 312 9.35 4.73 -6.57
CA SER A 312 8.98 6.14 -6.57
C SER A 312 9.55 6.92 -5.37
N LYS A 313 9.34 8.26 -5.40
CA LYS A 313 9.49 9.17 -4.25
C LYS A 313 8.12 9.56 -3.67
N LEU A 314 7.06 8.87 -4.04
CA LEU A 314 5.70 9.21 -3.65
C LEU A 314 5.48 9.05 -2.14
N THR A 315 4.60 9.90 -1.66
CA THR A 315 3.81 9.66 -0.45
C THR A 315 2.37 9.34 -0.87
N LEU A 316 1.64 8.63 -0.03
CA LEU A 316 0.31 8.16 -0.43
C LEU A 316 -0.69 9.30 -0.66
N ASP A 317 -0.57 10.42 0.07
CA ASP A 317 -1.35 11.64 -0.19
C ASP A 317 -1.01 12.25 -1.56
N GLN A 318 0.27 12.20 -1.99
CA GLN A 318 0.66 12.65 -3.34
C GLN A 318 0.11 11.71 -4.41
N ALA A 319 0.19 10.39 -4.20
CA ALA A 319 -0.43 9.41 -5.10
C ALA A 319 -1.94 9.66 -5.25
N CYS A 320 -2.64 9.99 -4.15
CA CYS A 320 -4.05 10.39 -4.17
C CYS A 320 -4.29 11.64 -5.03
N ARG A 321 -3.49 12.70 -4.85
CA ARG A 321 -3.61 13.93 -5.67
C ARG A 321 -3.41 13.65 -7.15
N ASN A 322 -2.41 12.85 -7.48
CA ASN A 322 -2.12 12.46 -8.86
C ASN A 322 -3.29 11.65 -9.44
N PHE A 323 -3.78 10.65 -8.70
CA PHE A 323 -4.90 9.83 -9.15
C PHE A 323 -6.19 10.65 -9.35
N MET A 324 -6.46 11.60 -8.45
CA MET A 324 -7.55 12.57 -8.63
C MET A 324 -7.41 13.34 -9.94
N LYS A 325 -6.23 13.88 -10.22
CA LYS A 325 -5.92 14.61 -11.45
C LYS A 325 -6.10 13.73 -12.69
N HIS A 326 -5.61 12.49 -12.64
CA HIS A 326 -5.60 11.57 -13.78
C HIS A 326 -6.98 10.97 -14.10
N THR A 327 -7.83 10.78 -13.09
CA THR A 327 -9.06 9.99 -13.23
C THR A 327 -10.35 10.75 -12.91
N GLY A 328 -10.25 11.91 -12.26
CA GLY A 328 -11.42 12.63 -11.75
C GLY A 328 -12.03 11.98 -10.50
N ALA A 329 -11.29 11.16 -9.77
CA ALA A 329 -11.74 10.55 -8.51
C ALA A 329 -12.09 11.63 -7.47
N SER A 330 -13.17 11.41 -6.71
CA SER A 330 -13.56 12.23 -5.57
C SER A 330 -12.74 11.88 -4.31
N LEU A 331 -12.81 12.72 -3.26
CA LEU A 331 -12.20 12.36 -1.98
C LEU A 331 -12.77 11.06 -1.40
N VAL A 332 -14.08 10.80 -1.57
CA VAL A 332 -14.69 9.54 -1.14
C VAL A 332 -14.02 8.34 -1.83
N ASP A 333 -13.77 8.46 -3.13
CA ASP A 333 -13.08 7.41 -3.89
C ASP A 333 -11.63 7.25 -3.41
N LEU A 334 -10.91 8.36 -3.18
CA LEU A 334 -9.51 8.31 -2.73
C LEU A 334 -9.36 7.63 -1.37
N PHE A 335 -10.21 7.95 -0.39
CA PHE A 335 -10.19 7.27 0.90
C PHE A 335 -10.59 5.79 0.79
N LYS A 336 -11.37 5.44 -0.22
CA LYS A 336 -11.62 4.03 -0.54
C LYS A 336 -10.33 3.34 -1.03
N PHE A 337 -9.61 3.97 -1.97
CA PHE A 337 -8.42 3.41 -2.60
C PHE A 337 -7.17 3.42 -1.71
N ALA A 338 -7.04 4.41 -0.85
CA ALA A 338 -5.86 4.61 0.00
C ALA A 338 -6.08 4.26 1.48
N SER A 339 -7.27 3.80 1.88
CA SER A 339 -7.55 3.42 3.27
C SER A 339 -8.34 2.12 3.35
N ARG A 340 -9.58 2.09 2.84
CA ARG A 340 -10.49 0.96 3.01
C ARG A 340 -10.06 -0.28 2.26
N ASN A 341 -9.75 -0.14 0.98
CA ASN A 341 -9.40 -1.27 0.13
C ASN A 341 -8.06 -1.92 0.54
N PRO A 342 -6.96 -1.14 0.75
CA PRO A 342 -5.72 -1.74 1.24
C PRO A 342 -5.90 -2.41 2.60
N ALA A 343 -6.61 -1.80 3.55
CA ALA A 343 -6.90 -2.43 4.84
C ALA A 343 -7.58 -3.79 4.69
N LYS A 344 -8.62 -3.86 3.83
CA LYS A 344 -9.34 -5.11 3.55
C LYS A 344 -8.48 -6.16 2.86
N ALA A 345 -7.69 -5.74 1.86
CA ALA A 345 -6.86 -6.66 1.08
C ALA A 345 -5.88 -7.43 1.97
N VAL A 346 -5.31 -6.77 2.98
CA VAL A 346 -4.35 -7.38 3.91
C VAL A 346 -4.99 -7.90 5.22
N GLY A 347 -6.33 -7.91 5.29
CA GLY A 347 -7.08 -8.54 6.37
C GLY A 347 -7.27 -7.69 7.64
N PHE A 348 -7.07 -6.38 7.61
CA PHE A 348 -7.44 -5.52 8.72
C PHE A 348 -8.97 -5.36 8.81
N THR A 349 -9.49 -5.49 10.03
CA THR A 349 -10.92 -5.36 10.34
C THR A 349 -11.23 -4.19 11.28
N ASP A 350 -10.19 -3.54 11.78
CA ASP A 350 -10.24 -2.52 12.84
C ASP A 350 -9.98 -1.08 12.32
N ARG A 351 -9.72 -0.88 11.03
CA ARG A 351 -9.33 0.41 10.41
C ARG A 351 -9.83 0.55 8.97
N GLY A 352 -9.53 1.67 8.33
CA GLY A 352 -9.79 1.93 6.90
C GLY A 352 -11.12 2.59 6.60
N GLU A 353 -11.99 2.81 7.59
CA GLU A 353 -13.25 3.55 7.43
C GLU A 353 -13.68 4.23 8.75
N ILE A 354 -14.50 5.28 8.66
CA ILE A 354 -15.12 5.87 9.84
C ILE A 354 -16.32 5.03 10.24
N ARG A 355 -16.18 4.29 11.35
CA ARG A 355 -17.22 3.46 11.93
C ARG A 355 -16.98 3.31 13.43
N LYS A 356 -18.06 3.38 14.24
CA LYS A 356 -17.97 3.19 15.69
C LYS A 356 -17.26 1.89 16.07
N GLY A 357 -16.36 2.00 17.02
CA GLY A 357 -15.56 0.88 17.53
C GLY A 357 -14.28 0.59 16.76
N LEU A 358 -14.07 1.18 15.57
CA LEU A 358 -12.81 1.07 14.86
C LEU A 358 -11.75 1.99 15.48
N LYS A 359 -10.48 1.76 15.16
CA LYS A 359 -9.35 2.60 15.53
C LYS A 359 -9.61 4.06 15.16
N ALA A 360 -9.23 4.93 16.05
CA ALA A 360 -9.29 6.37 15.84
C ALA A 360 -8.04 6.89 15.13
N ASP A 361 -7.74 6.27 13.99
CA ASP A 361 -6.69 6.69 13.06
C ASP A 361 -7.36 7.50 11.95
N LEU A 362 -7.15 8.81 11.95
CA LEU A 362 -7.86 9.76 11.09
C LEU A 362 -6.89 10.76 10.46
N VAL A 363 -7.27 11.30 9.31
CA VAL A 363 -6.56 12.40 8.66
C VAL A 363 -7.52 13.52 8.30
N LEU A 364 -7.11 14.76 8.60
CA LEU A 364 -7.79 15.98 8.16
C LEU A 364 -7.09 16.49 6.90
N VAL A 365 -7.86 16.68 5.85
CA VAL A 365 -7.36 17.15 4.54
C VAL A 365 -8.21 18.28 4.00
N ASP A 366 -7.64 19.06 3.10
CA ASP A 366 -8.42 20.00 2.28
C ASP A 366 -9.09 19.28 1.07
N HIS A 367 -9.84 20.03 0.28
CA HIS A 367 -10.52 19.49 -0.91
C HIS A 367 -9.57 18.99 -2.02
N LYS A 368 -8.25 19.26 -1.91
CA LYS A 368 -7.20 18.78 -2.82
C LYS A 368 -6.37 17.64 -2.23
N MET A 369 -6.80 17.06 -1.12
CA MET A 369 -6.07 16.00 -0.41
C MET A 369 -4.74 16.46 0.21
N ASN A 370 -4.57 17.75 0.53
CA ASN A 370 -3.43 18.20 1.31
C ASN A 370 -3.67 17.92 2.80
N VAL A 371 -2.75 17.20 3.42
CA VAL A 371 -2.83 16.81 4.83
C VAL A 371 -2.60 18.02 5.73
N GLN A 372 -3.50 18.25 6.67
CA GLN A 372 -3.47 19.31 7.68
C GLN A 372 -3.19 18.78 9.08
N LYS A 373 -3.84 17.68 9.46
CA LYS A 373 -3.63 17.03 10.76
C LYS A 373 -3.70 15.51 10.61
N VAL A 374 -2.97 14.82 11.46
CA VAL A 374 -3.00 13.35 11.56
C VAL A 374 -3.27 12.95 13.00
N ILE A 375 -4.16 11.99 13.16
CA ILE A 375 -4.59 11.43 14.44
C ILE A 375 -4.31 9.93 14.41
N VAL A 376 -3.59 9.45 15.41
CA VAL A 376 -3.31 8.04 15.64
C VAL A 376 -3.77 7.66 17.02
N ASP A 377 -4.48 6.55 17.14
CA ASP A 377 -5.06 6.07 18.40
C ASP A 377 -5.82 7.18 19.19
N GLY A 378 -6.49 8.08 18.46
CA GLY A 378 -7.27 9.17 19.03
C GLY A 378 -6.47 10.35 19.57
N LYS A 379 -5.18 10.46 19.25
CA LYS A 379 -4.29 11.57 19.62
C LYS A 379 -3.80 12.31 18.39
N VAL A 380 -3.73 13.62 18.42
CA VAL A 380 -3.11 14.42 17.36
C VAL A 380 -1.59 14.18 17.39
N VAL A 381 -1.04 13.62 16.31
CA VAL A 381 0.39 13.33 16.17
C VAL A 381 1.10 14.25 15.17
N VAL A 382 0.34 14.85 14.25
CA VAL A 382 0.84 15.83 13.27
C VAL A 382 -0.16 16.98 13.17
N GLU A 383 0.35 18.21 13.14
CA GLU A 383 -0.38 19.44 12.87
C GLU A 383 0.45 20.36 11.96
N LYS A 384 -0.10 20.74 10.81
CA LYS A 384 0.55 21.61 9.80
C LYS A 384 -0.09 22.98 9.72
#